data_460306d5c632d53349c09bb5a5c3fecc
#
_entry.id   460306d5c632d53349c09bb5a5c3fecc
#
_cell.length_a   1.000
_cell.length_b   1.000
_cell.length_c   1.000
_cell.angle_alpha   90.00
_cell.angle_beta   90.00
_cell.angle_gamma   90.00
#
_symmetry.space_group_name_H-M   'P 1'
#
loop_
_entity.id
_entity.type
_entity.pdbx_description
1 polymer ?
#
loop_
_entity_poly.entity_id
_entity_poly.type
_entity_poly.pdbx_seq_one_letter_code
_entity_poly.pdbx_strand_id
1 'polypeptide(L)'
;MKINKVYIKGFGKLKDYEIEFEDGFQVIGAENEFGKSTIMEFIGMMFYGKKSGGQNPLKNTRLKYRPWSGGEMGGMIEFEYRGDTYRIEKSFGKSASTDKQLIINITDDKRIELPQGTEAGMYFWGMDADAFERSVFIRQSRMDYKSGDKDYIMENIGRRVMEENENDNSQEALKRIRIAKEELVSKSGRTGRITELKKERTTLEKEYVASEKKNMRLDEQAEEAEHIRNAIESAKIDEDIQRIDAILAGENEDRDYSSEKSKSVWIVAVIFSVFFIAAAVMYNMVFIAGAVISLLAGALYNRGGDRTDDSPVIYRAKMEKSALINKKNKIKVLDKYEDMPINKLKSELSKCERNLGLRTDTEHLKSKISELDNKLADMTKYYEALVHAQEVLGDILNDRRRDYSPELNKRAGEIFECITSGKYDKVMVGSEYNPMVTETGDYSSREWQYLSKGTAEQMYLAVRLAIAESMSSGDTFPIMMDDVLESYDDERLEETMKYLKQLGEKHQIILFTCHGSILRLGK
;
A
#
# COMPACT_ATOMS: atom_id res chain seq x y z
N MET A 1 24.48 19.10 -28.17
CA MET A 1 25.21 19.37 -26.92
C MET A 1 26.67 19.04 -27.09
N LYS A 2 27.61 19.88 -26.59
CA LYS A 2 29.08 19.67 -26.68
C LYS A 2 29.72 20.08 -25.37
N ILE A 3 30.70 19.31 -24.89
CA ILE A 3 31.51 19.66 -23.71
C ILE A 3 32.69 20.48 -24.20
N ASN A 4 32.87 21.70 -23.68
CA ASN A 4 33.94 22.60 -24.09
C ASN A 4 35.11 22.50 -23.12
N LYS A 5 34.84 22.49 -21.80
CA LYS A 5 35.87 22.61 -20.80
C LYS A 5 35.51 21.92 -19.52
N VAL A 6 36.46 21.28 -18.89
CA VAL A 6 36.35 20.68 -17.56
C VAL A 6 37.48 21.16 -16.67
N TYR A 7 37.13 21.68 -15.50
CA TYR A 7 38.07 22.00 -14.44
C TYR A 7 37.79 21.16 -13.19
N ILE A 8 38.76 20.39 -12.76
CA ILE A 8 38.70 19.51 -11.60
C ILE A 8 39.50 20.14 -10.46
N LYS A 9 38.81 20.72 -9.48
CA LYS A 9 39.41 21.27 -8.27
C LYS A 9 40.08 20.18 -7.42
N GLY A 10 39.37 19.06 -7.26
CA GLY A 10 39.85 17.87 -6.59
C GLY A 10 38.94 16.67 -6.84
N PHE A 11 39.47 15.58 -7.43
CA PHE A 11 38.72 14.36 -7.68
C PHE A 11 39.70 13.18 -7.89
N GLY A 12 39.67 12.20 -6.98
CA GLY A 12 40.67 11.13 -6.97
C GLY A 12 42.08 11.70 -6.86
N LYS A 13 42.93 11.38 -7.82
CA LYS A 13 44.30 11.91 -7.89
C LYS A 13 44.43 13.27 -8.58
N LEU A 14 43.40 13.68 -9.33
CA LEU A 14 43.40 14.95 -10.06
C LEU A 14 43.17 16.12 -9.11
N LYS A 15 44.02 17.12 -9.19
CA LYS A 15 43.93 18.35 -8.41
C LYS A 15 44.31 19.53 -9.30
N ASP A 16 43.47 20.58 -9.29
CA ASP A 16 43.64 21.80 -10.07
C ASP A 16 43.95 21.50 -11.54
N TYR A 17 43.22 20.52 -12.10
CA TYR A 17 43.42 20.01 -13.45
C TYR A 17 42.36 20.56 -14.39
N GLU A 18 42.79 21.09 -15.52
CA GLU A 18 41.93 21.67 -16.55
C GLU A 18 42.16 20.95 -17.89
N ILE A 19 41.07 20.71 -18.62
CA ILE A 19 41.10 20.15 -19.97
C ILE A 19 40.03 20.82 -20.83
N GLU A 20 40.38 21.17 -22.06
CA GLU A 20 39.46 21.66 -23.08
C GLU A 20 39.27 20.58 -24.14
N PHE A 21 38.06 20.52 -24.69
CA PHE A 21 37.66 19.54 -25.69
C PHE A 21 37.33 20.26 -27.00
N GLU A 22 37.77 19.66 -28.10
CA GLU A 22 37.49 20.14 -29.45
C GLU A 22 36.15 19.56 -29.97
N ASP A 23 35.64 20.20 -31.01
CA ASP A 23 34.48 19.69 -31.75
C ASP A 23 34.86 18.44 -32.56
N GLY A 24 33.86 17.61 -32.86
CA GLY A 24 34.06 16.44 -33.69
C GLY A 24 34.74 15.28 -32.96
N PHE A 25 35.62 14.60 -33.67
CA PHE A 25 36.36 13.44 -33.15
C PHE A 25 37.70 13.86 -32.58
N GLN A 26 37.93 13.58 -31.31
CA GLN A 26 39.16 13.90 -30.60
C GLN A 26 39.69 12.66 -29.86
N VAL A 27 40.99 12.41 -29.99
CA VAL A 27 41.70 11.36 -29.23
C VAL A 27 42.60 12.01 -28.19
N ILE A 28 42.36 11.67 -26.93
CA ILE A 28 43.12 12.16 -25.78
C ILE A 28 44.04 11.06 -25.28
N GLY A 29 45.31 11.22 -25.57
CA GLY A 29 46.34 10.28 -25.16
C GLY A 29 46.95 10.63 -23.80
N ALA A 30 46.95 9.64 -22.92
CA ALA A 30 47.68 9.77 -21.66
C ALA A 30 48.14 8.39 -21.18
N GLU A 31 49.24 8.37 -20.44
CA GLU A 31 49.79 7.15 -19.85
C GLU A 31 48.75 6.45 -18.93
N ASN A 32 49.01 5.16 -18.68
CA ASN A 32 48.24 4.44 -17.68
C ASN A 32 48.31 5.15 -16.33
N GLU A 33 47.25 5.09 -15.57
CA GLU A 33 47.11 5.80 -14.30
C GLU A 33 47.13 7.34 -14.39
N PHE A 34 47.21 7.97 -15.54
CA PHE A 34 47.14 9.43 -15.67
C PHE A 34 45.82 9.98 -15.08
N GLY A 35 44.69 9.28 -15.21
CA GLY A 35 43.38 9.69 -14.71
C GLY A 35 42.33 9.83 -15.81
N LYS A 36 42.51 9.21 -16.97
CA LYS A 36 41.53 9.18 -18.07
C LYS A 36 40.11 8.80 -17.59
N SER A 37 39.99 7.62 -16.99
CA SER A 37 38.75 7.16 -16.42
C SER A 37 38.25 8.05 -15.27
N THR A 38 39.14 8.74 -14.58
CA THR A 38 38.80 9.70 -13.51
C THR A 38 38.13 10.94 -14.08
N ILE A 39 38.63 11.46 -15.23
CA ILE A 39 38.02 12.59 -15.95
C ILE A 39 36.61 12.23 -16.41
N MET A 40 36.46 11.06 -17.05
CA MET A 40 35.13 10.59 -17.48
C MET A 40 34.17 10.45 -16.30
N GLU A 41 34.58 9.82 -15.21
CA GLU A 41 33.74 9.71 -14.01
C GLU A 41 33.39 11.08 -13.41
N PHE A 42 34.32 12.03 -13.45
CA PHE A 42 34.04 13.39 -13.00
C PHE A 42 32.95 14.04 -13.84
N ILE A 43 32.98 13.93 -15.17
CA ILE A 43 31.94 14.42 -16.06
C ILE A 43 30.58 13.80 -15.70
N GLY A 44 30.53 12.48 -15.55
CA GLY A 44 29.32 11.78 -15.13
C GLY A 44 28.79 12.27 -13.76
N MET A 45 29.70 12.53 -12.80
CA MET A 45 29.28 13.05 -11.49
C MET A 45 28.80 14.50 -11.53
N MET A 46 29.36 15.32 -12.43
CA MET A 46 28.87 16.70 -12.59
C MET A 46 27.43 16.76 -13.04
N PHE A 47 27.00 15.87 -13.92
CA PHE A 47 25.63 15.83 -14.42
C PHE A 47 24.67 15.08 -13.49
N TYR A 48 25.09 13.96 -12.90
CA TYR A 48 24.18 13.04 -12.21
C TYR A 48 24.39 12.90 -10.69
N GLY A 49 25.50 13.37 -10.16
CA GLY A 49 25.76 13.35 -8.72
C GLY A 49 25.54 11.98 -8.10
N LYS A 50 26.42 11.02 -8.27
CA LYS A 50 26.19 9.61 -7.88
C LYS A 50 25.80 9.40 -6.43
N LYS A 51 24.84 8.50 -6.22
CA LYS A 51 24.35 8.08 -4.90
C LYS A 51 25.47 7.41 -4.10
N SER A 52 25.52 7.67 -2.80
CA SER A 52 26.42 6.99 -1.88
C SER A 52 26.00 5.53 -1.68
N GLY A 53 26.77 4.59 -2.15
CA GLY A 53 26.54 3.14 -2.02
C GLY A 53 27.12 2.54 -0.73
N GLY A 54 26.67 2.98 0.46
CA GLY A 54 27.17 2.45 1.73
C GLY A 54 28.64 2.80 2.05
N GLN A 55 29.25 2.06 3.00
CA GLN A 55 30.61 2.31 3.47
C GLN A 55 31.73 1.62 2.63
N ASN A 56 31.37 0.80 1.65
CA ASN A 56 32.35 0.11 0.81
C ASN A 56 32.90 1.05 -0.28
N PRO A 57 34.21 1.41 -0.26
CA PRO A 57 34.79 2.31 -1.25
C PRO A 57 34.65 1.82 -2.71
N LEU A 58 34.61 0.51 -2.94
CA LEU A 58 34.48 -0.05 -4.29
C LEU A 58 33.08 0.16 -4.86
N LYS A 59 32.05 0.30 -4.00
CA LYS A 59 30.64 0.51 -4.38
C LYS A 59 30.20 1.96 -4.21
N ASN A 60 30.99 2.79 -3.55
CA ASN A 60 30.67 4.18 -3.27
C ASN A 60 31.61 5.11 -4.05
N THR A 61 31.12 5.69 -5.13
CA THR A 61 31.89 6.55 -6.02
C THR A 61 32.51 7.77 -5.28
N ARG A 62 31.80 8.32 -4.27
CA ARG A 62 32.32 9.45 -3.47
C ARG A 62 33.53 9.06 -2.62
N LEU A 63 33.53 7.85 -2.06
CA LEU A 63 34.69 7.33 -1.31
C LEU A 63 35.84 6.96 -2.25
N LYS A 64 35.53 6.33 -3.40
CA LYS A 64 36.50 5.91 -4.40
C LYS A 64 37.28 7.09 -4.98
N TYR A 65 36.59 8.20 -5.28
CA TYR A 65 37.19 9.38 -5.92
C TYR A 65 37.42 10.55 -4.95
N ARG A 66 37.46 10.28 -3.65
CA ARG A 66 37.84 11.29 -2.67
C ARG A 66 39.25 11.84 -3.03
N PRO A 67 39.46 13.19 -3.03
CA PRO A 67 40.73 13.77 -3.39
C PRO A 67 41.87 13.21 -2.55
N TRP A 68 42.89 12.65 -3.20
CA TRP A 68 44.07 12.07 -2.51
C TRP A 68 44.89 13.14 -1.79
N SER A 69 44.90 14.35 -2.34
CA SER A 69 45.57 15.51 -1.75
C SER A 69 44.82 16.13 -0.58
N GLY A 70 43.64 15.58 -0.23
CA GLY A 70 42.71 16.25 0.66
C GLY A 70 42.02 17.45 -0.01
N GLY A 71 41.22 18.18 0.74
CA GLY A 71 40.53 19.37 0.24
C GLY A 71 39.11 19.08 -0.29
N GLU A 72 38.60 20.04 -1.02
CA GLU A 72 37.25 20.04 -1.55
C GLU A 72 37.16 19.15 -2.81
N MET A 73 36.16 18.27 -2.82
CA MET A 73 35.86 17.42 -3.98
C MET A 73 34.87 18.16 -4.88
N GLY A 74 35.24 18.40 -6.14
CA GLY A 74 34.37 19.12 -7.07
C GLY A 74 35.16 19.85 -8.16
N GLY A 75 34.50 20.76 -8.86
CA GLY A 75 35.01 21.58 -9.94
C GLY A 75 33.92 22.16 -10.81
N MET A 76 34.19 22.37 -12.10
CA MET A 76 33.23 22.90 -13.04
C MET A 76 33.29 22.18 -14.39
N ILE A 77 32.19 22.27 -15.15
CA ILE A 77 32.09 21.84 -16.54
C ILE A 77 31.36 22.92 -17.35
N GLU A 78 31.95 23.28 -18.50
CA GLU A 78 31.33 24.17 -19.49
C GLU A 78 30.95 23.36 -20.72
N PHE A 79 29.74 23.61 -21.24
CA PHE A 79 29.18 22.91 -22.38
C PHE A 79 28.20 23.76 -23.15
N GLU A 80 28.05 23.47 -24.43
CA GLU A 80 27.02 24.06 -25.29
C GLU A 80 25.77 23.18 -25.29
N TYR A 81 24.62 23.82 -25.20
CA TYR A 81 23.32 23.16 -25.34
C TYR A 81 22.33 24.11 -26.04
N ARG A 82 21.78 23.66 -27.17
CA ARG A 82 20.81 24.41 -27.98
C ARG A 82 21.27 25.83 -28.39
N GLY A 83 22.55 25.99 -28.64
CA GLY A 83 23.15 27.25 -29.06
C GLY A 83 23.66 28.16 -27.93
N ASP A 84 23.33 27.85 -26.69
CA ASP A 84 23.82 28.59 -25.53
C ASP A 84 24.94 27.83 -24.80
N THR A 85 25.81 28.58 -24.14
CA THR A 85 26.88 28.05 -23.30
C THR A 85 26.44 28.03 -21.83
N TYR A 86 26.62 26.90 -21.21
CA TYR A 86 26.28 26.67 -19.80
C TYR A 86 27.52 26.27 -18.99
N ARG A 87 27.49 26.62 -17.71
CA ARG A 87 28.48 26.17 -16.73
C ARG A 87 27.75 25.52 -15.55
N ILE A 88 28.21 24.32 -15.16
CA ILE A 88 27.86 23.70 -13.91
C ILE A 88 29.06 23.74 -12.98
N GLU A 89 28.92 24.36 -11.82
CA GLU A 89 29.87 24.31 -10.73
C GLU A 89 29.32 23.41 -9.64
N LYS A 90 30.10 22.43 -9.20
CA LYS A 90 29.60 21.46 -8.19
C LYS A 90 30.70 21.14 -7.17
N SER A 91 30.28 21.17 -5.91
CA SER A 91 31.10 20.74 -4.77
C SER A 91 30.37 19.58 -4.10
N PHE A 92 31.05 18.44 -4.02
CA PHE A 92 30.50 17.22 -3.49
C PHE A 92 30.76 17.08 -1.99
N GLY A 93 29.70 17.07 -1.20
CA GLY A 93 29.76 16.84 0.22
C GLY A 93 29.89 15.37 0.60
N LYS A 94 29.68 15.05 1.88
CA LYS A 94 29.70 13.67 2.38
C LYS A 94 28.51 12.85 1.85
N SER A 95 27.39 13.50 1.54
CA SER A 95 26.16 12.91 1.00
C SER A 95 25.60 13.81 -0.10
N ALA A 96 24.70 13.28 -0.93
CA ALA A 96 24.03 14.05 -1.98
C ALA A 96 23.28 15.29 -1.45
N SER A 97 22.73 15.20 -0.25
CA SER A 97 22.03 16.33 0.40
C SER A 97 22.95 17.47 0.85
N THR A 98 24.26 17.24 0.89
CA THR A 98 25.27 18.25 1.27
C THR A 98 26.03 18.78 0.06
N ASP A 99 25.68 18.35 -1.15
CA ASP A 99 26.26 18.88 -2.39
C ASP A 99 25.81 20.33 -2.60
N LYS A 100 26.72 21.14 -3.12
CA LYS A 100 26.40 22.48 -3.59
C LYS A 100 26.51 22.48 -5.10
N GLN A 101 25.51 23.01 -5.77
CA GLN A 101 25.46 23.10 -7.23
C GLN A 101 25.02 24.49 -7.63
N LEU A 102 25.69 25.03 -8.64
CA LEU A 102 25.34 26.27 -9.31
C LEU A 102 25.36 26.01 -10.82
N ILE A 103 24.29 26.37 -11.52
CA ILE A 103 24.18 26.28 -12.97
C ILE A 103 23.97 27.68 -13.51
N ILE A 104 24.78 28.07 -14.47
CA ILE A 104 24.72 29.40 -15.08
C ILE A 104 24.63 29.22 -16.61
N ASN A 105 23.67 29.88 -17.24
CA ASN A 105 23.71 30.14 -18.67
C ASN A 105 24.67 31.31 -18.86
N ILE A 106 25.88 31.04 -19.43
CA ILE A 106 26.93 32.05 -19.63
C ILE A 106 26.52 33.03 -20.74
N THR A 107 25.78 32.55 -21.74
CA THR A 107 25.34 33.39 -22.87
C THR A 107 24.42 34.52 -22.39
N ASP A 108 23.51 34.20 -21.49
CA ASP A 108 22.51 35.15 -20.98
C ASP A 108 22.87 35.75 -19.62
N ASP A 109 23.94 35.29 -19.00
CA ASP A 109 24.35 35.58 -17.59
C ASP A 109 23.21 35.31 -16.59
N LYS A 110 22.53 34.18 -16.75
CA LYS A 110 21.39 33.81 -15.92
C LYS A 110 21.67 32.55 -15.14
N ARG A 111 21.31 32.54 -13.86
CA ARG A 111 21.29 31.34 -13.04
C ARG A 111 20.10 30.47 -13.43
N ILE A 112 20.35 29.18 -13.60
CA ILE A 112 19.33 28.16 -13.86
C ILE A 112 19.01 27.40 -12.56
N GLU A 113 17.76 27.38 -12.19
CA GLU A 113 17.26 26.58 -11.08
C GLU A 113 16.53 25.35 -11.63
N LEU A 114 17.05 24.16 -11.29
CA LEU A 114 16.43 22.92 -11.71
C LEU A 114 15.16 22.65 -10.86
N PRO A 115 14.13 22.00 -11.44
CA PRO A 115 13.01 21.50 -10.66
C PRO A 115 13.48 20.60 -9.50
N GLN A 116 12.78 20.64 -8.39
CA GLN A 116 13.15 19.89 -7.20
C GLN A 116 13.28 18.38 -7.50
N GLY A 117 14.43 17.80 -7.18
CA GLY A 117 14.70 16.38 -7.42
C GLY A 117 15.14 16.04 -8.84
N THR A 118 15.30 17.02 -9.74
CA THR A 118 15.80 16.81 -11.10
C THR A 118 17.33 16.96 -11.13
N GLU A 119 18.02 15.97 -11.70
CA GLU A 119 19.46 16.01 -11.92
C GLU A 119 19.77 16.83 -13.17
N ALA A 120 20.95 17.49 -13.21
CA ALA A 120 21.38 18.25 -14.37
C ALA A 120 21.44 17.40 -15.64
N GLY A 121 21.86 16.14 -15.52
CA GLY A 121 21.86 15.20 -16.63
C GLY A 121 20.46 14.97 -17.20
N MET A 122 19.46 14.77 -16.36
CA MET A 122 18.06 14.62 -16.82
C MET A 122 17.56 15.89 -17.52
N TYR A 123 17.94 17.05 -17.03
CA TYR A 123 17.52 18.33 -17.63
C TYR A 123 18.16 18.60 -18.99
N PHE A 124 19.50 18.43 -19.13
CA PHE A 124 20.24 18.77 -20.35
C PHE A 124 20.36 17.61 -21.34
N TRP A 125 20.49 16.38 -20.86
CA TRP A 125 20.64 15.20 -21.72
C TRP A 125 19.31 14.49 -21.97
N GLY A 126 18.26 14.81 -21.18
CA GLY A 126 16.97 14.14 -21.25
C GLY A 126 17.05 12.64 -20.94
N MET A 127 18.11 12.19 -20.27
CA MET A 127 18.29 10.78 -19.87
C MET A 127 18.76 10.72 -18.42
N ASP A 128 18.43 9.63 -17.74
CA ASP A 128 18.91 9.40 -16.39
C ASP A 128 20.34 8.86 -16.38
N ALA A 129 20.93 8.72 -15.18
CA ALA A 129 22.33 8.31 -15.01
C ALA A 129 22.61 6.92 -15.62
N ASP A 130 21.66 6.01 -15.55
CA ASP A 130 21.85 4.65 -16.06
C ASP A 130 21.78 4.61 -17.59
N ALA A 131 20.86 5.38 -18.23
CA ALA A 131 20.83 5.55 -19.69
C ALA A 131 22.12 6.17 -20.22
N PHE A 132 22.60 7.20 -19.55
CA PHE A 132 23.88 7.83 -19.88
C PHE A 132 25.05 6.84 -19.85
N GLU A 133 25.17 6.06 -18.76
CA GLU A 133 26.24 5.06 -18.63
C GLU A 133 26.14 3.94 -19.66
N ARG A 134 24.94 3.64 -20.15
CA ARG A 134 24.69 2.54 -21.10
C ARG A 134 24.65 2.96 -22.56
N SER A 135 24.63 4.26 -22.85
CA SER A 135 24.64 4.78 -24.22
C SER A 135 25.95 5.48 -24.57
N VAL A 136 26.09 6.72 -24.13
CA VAL A 136 27.17 7.64 -24.53
C VAL A 136 28.44 7.57 -23.69
N PHE A 137 28.44 6.79 -22.62
CA PHE A 137 29.55 6.66 -21.67
C PHE A 137 30.15 5.25 -21.73
N ILE A 138 31.04 5.00 -22.69
CA ILE A 138 31.57 3.68 -23.05
C ILE A 138 32.89 3.41 -22.32
N ARG A 139 32.93 2.41 -21.44
CA ARG A 139 34.11 2.01 -20.68
C ARG A 139 34.60 0.63 -21.11
N GLN A 140 35.93 0.43 -21.07
CA GLN A 140 36.57 -0.86 -21.31
C GLN A 140 36.01 -1.98 -20.42
N SER A 141 35.81 -1.73 -19.12
CA SER A 141 35.45 -2.76 -18.15
C SER A 141 33.96 -3.17 -18.17
N ARG A 142 33.14 -2.59 -19.02
CA ARG A 142 31.68 -2.85 -19.10
C ARG A 142 31.24 -3.36 -20.47
N MET A 143 32.11 -4.07 -21.16
CA MET A 143 31.78 -4.72 -22.42
C MET A 143 31.03 -6.06 -22.21
N ASP A 144 30.81 -6.49 -20.95
CA ASP A 144 30.04 -7.68 -20.65
C ASP A 144 28.54 -7.34 -20.58
N TYR A 145 27.76 -7.95 -21.44
CA TYR A 145 26.30 -7.93 -21.39
C TYR A 145 25.80 -8.59 -20.10
N LYS A 146 25.16 -7.83 -19.22
CA LYS A 146 24.44 -8.37 -18.06
C LYS A 146 22.95 -8.41 -18.35
N SER A 147 22.28 -9.48 -17.94
CA SER A 147 20.83 -9.68 -18.16
C SER A 147 19.93 -8.59 -17.58
N GLY A 148 20.44 -7.68 -16.76
CA GLY A 148 19.70 -6.51 -16.25
C GLY A 148 19.82 -5.24 -17.11
N ASP A 149 20.62 -5.26 -18.19
CA ASP A 149 20.81 -4.10 -19.07
C ASP A 149 19.66 -3.95 -20.07
N LYS A 150 18.94 -5.03 -20.29
CA LYS A 150 17.85 -5.22 -21.21
C LYS A 150 16.67 -4.25 -21.08
N ASP A 151 16.02 -4.28 -19.95
CA ASP A 151 14.77 -3.55 -19.74
C ASP A 151 14.99 -2.04 -19.74
N TYR A 152 16.18 -1.64 -19.31
CA TYR A 152 16.52 -0.25 -19.11
C TYR A 152 16.86 0.52 -20.40
N ILE A 153 17.64 -0.10 -21.31
CA ILE A 153 18.01 0.52 -22.60
C ILE A 153 16.76 0.69 -23.45
N MET A 154 15.89 -0.34 -23.51
CA MET A 154 14.66 -0.27 -24.28
C MET A 154 13.62 0.65 -23.65
N GLU A 155 13.56 0.72 -22.33
CA GLU A 155 12.70 1.70 -21.65
C GLU A 155 13.08 3.14 -22.03
N ASN A 156 14.38 3.43 -22.14
CA ASN A 156 14.85 4.77 -22.48
C ASN A 156 14.78 5.08 -23.98
N ILE A 157 15.02 4.12 -24.86
CA ILE A 157 14.77 4.27 -26.31
C ILE A 157 13.26 4.46 -26.52
N GLY A 158 12.43 3.62 -25.95
CA GLY A 158 10.97 3.74 -26.04
C GLY A 158 10.46 5.06 -25.49
N ARG A 159 11.03 5.57 -24.39
CA ARG A 159 10.65 6.87 -23.82
C ARG A 159 10.93 8.05 -24.78
N ARG A 160 12.13 8.13 -25.38
CA ARG A 160 12.47 9.24 -26.28
C ARG A 160 11.64 9.28 -27.56
N VAL A 161 11.38 8.12 -28.11
CA VAL A 161 10.49 8.01 -29.27
C VAL A 161 9.06 8.46 -28.95
N MET A 162 8.63 8.27 -27.70
CA MET A 162 7.35 8.77 -27.22
C MET A 162 7.35 10.27 -26.94
N GLU A 163 8.49 10.83 -26.52
CA GLU A 163 8.66 12.27 -26.27
C GLU A 163 8.65 13.10 -27.58
N GLU A 164 9.03 12.52 -28.72
CA GLU A 164 8.89 13.17 -30.04
C GLU A 164 7.44 13.33 -30.49
N ASN A 165 6.53 12.51 -30.00
CA ASN A 165 5.10 12.77 -30.10
C ASN A 165 4.66 13.57 -28.87
N GLU A 166 4.62 14.88 -28.93
CA GLU A 166 4.37 15.88 -27.87
C GLU A 166 3.20 15.61 -26.89
N ASN A 167 2.57 14.44 -26.92
CA ASN A 167 1.40 14.04 -26.13
C ASN A 167 1.48 12.66 -25.46
N ASP A 168 2.61 11.94 -25.46
CA ASP A 168 2.63 10.59 -24.89
C ASP A 168 3.12 10.55 -23.44
N ASN A 169 2.18 10.82 -22.53
CA ASN A 169 2.37 10.71 -21.08
C ASN A 169 2.33 9.27 -20.53
N SER A 170 2.58 8.25 -21.36
CA SER A 170 2.37 6.83 -20.99
C SER A 170 3.27 6.36 -19.84
N GLN A 171 4.52 6.82 -19.80
CA GLN A 171 5.45 6.48 -18.72
C GLN A 171 5.05 7.15 -17.39
N GLU A 172 4.65 8.42 -17.48
CA GLU A 172 4.14 9.12 -16.30
C GLU A 172 2.81 8.50 -15.84
N ALA A 173 1.96 8.05 -16.76
CA ALA A 173 0.74 7.31 -16.44
C ALA A 173 1.05 5.98 -15.73
N LEU A 174 2.02 5.19 -16.21
CA LEU A 174 2.46 3.97 -15.54
C LEU A 174 3.02 4.22 -14.14
N LYS A 175 3.81 5.30 -13.98
CA LYS A 175 4.34 5.69 -12.68
C LYS A 175 3.21 6.08 -11.72
N ARG A 176 2.22 6.85 -12.17
CA ARG A 176 1.03 7.22 -11.38
C ARG A 176 0.20 6.01 -11.01
N ILE A 177 -0.03 5.07 -11.94
CA ILE A 177 -0.72 3.80 -11.67
C ILE A 177 0.04 2.99 -10.61
N ARG A 178 1.36 2.89 -10.71
CA ARG A 178 2.19 2.17 -9.73
C ARG A 178 2.08 2.79 -8.33
N ILE A 179 2.18 4.11 -8.23
CA ILE A 179 2.04 4.83 -6.95
C ILE A 179 0.64 4.58 -6.37
N ALA A 180 -0.42 4.77 -7.16
CA ALA A 180 -1.79 4.54 -6.71
C ALA A 180 -2.03 3.08 -6.25
N LYS A 181 -1.44 2.10 -6.93
CA LYS A 181 -1.50 0.69 -6.49
C LYS A 181 -0.76 0.45 -5.18
N GLU A 182 0.43 1.04 -5.00
CA GLU A 182 1.24 0.89 -3.79
C GLU A 182 0.59 1.56 -2.57
N GLU A 183 -0.18 2.62 -2.75
CA GLU A 183 -1.02 3.24 -1.72
C GLU A 183 -2.17 2.32 -1.28
N LEU A 184 -2.78 1.60 -2.21
CA LEU A 184 -3.86 0.65 -1.91
C LEU A 184 -3.34 -0.64 -1.30
N VAL A 185 -2.27 -1.20 -1.88
CA VAL A 185 -1.61 -2.43 -1.41
C VAL A 185 -0.12 -2.29 -1.64
N SER A 186 0.67 -2.30 -0.57
CA SER A 186 2.14 -2.23 -0.68
C SER A 186 2.71 -3.48 -1.38
N LYS A 187 3.92 -3.38 -1.92
CA LYS A 187 4.63 -4.51 -2.57
C LYS A 187 4.73 -5.76 -1.70
N SER A 188 4.80 -5.60 -0.39
CA SER A 188 4.83 -6.72 0.57
C SER A 188 3.45 -7.28 0.92
N GLY A 189 2.37 -6.63 0.51
CA GLY A 189 0.98 -6.95 0.88
C GLY A 189 0.64 -6.71 2.35
N ARG A 190 1.58 -6.20 3.16
CA ARG A 190 1.42 -6.04 4.62
C ARG A 190 0.84 -4.71 5.04
N THR A 191 0.94 -3.71 4.20
CA THR A 191 0.47 -2.33 4.42
C THR A 191 -0.31 -1.85 3.21
N GLY A 192 -0.97 -0.71 3.35
CA GLY A 192 -1.83 -0.12 2.33
C GLY A 192 -3.28 -0.06 2.77
N ARG A 193 -4.04 0.84 2.13
CA ARG A 193 -5.41 1.18 2.55
C ARG A 193 -6.36 -0.02 2.63
N ILE A 194 -6.30 -0.92 1.64
CA ILE A 194 -7.11 -2.16 1.62
C ILE A 194 -6.72 -3.07 2.79
N THR A 195 -5.43 -3.18 3.10
CA THR A 195 -4.96 -4.02 4.20
C THR A 195 -5.37 -3.47 5.57
N GLU A 196 -5.37 -2.14 5.73
CA GLU A 196 -5.84 -1.46 6.94
C GLU A 196 -7.34 -1.69 7.16
N LEU A 197 -8.15 -1.46 6.13
CA LEU A 197 -9.60 -1.70 6.19
C LEU A 197 -9.94 -3.16 6.48
N LYS A 198 -9.21 -4.13 5.92
CA LYS A 198 -9.37 -5.55 6.25
C LYS A 198 -9.07 -5.84 7.72
N LYS A 199 -8.05 -5.22 8.30
CA LYS A 199 -7.74 -5.37 9.73
C LYS A 199 -8.82 -4.74 10.61
N GLU A 200 -9.28 -3.54 10.25
CA GLU A 200 -10.37 -2.86 10.97
C GLU A 200 -11.66 -3.69 10.94
N ARG A 201 -12.05 -4.17 9.76
CA ARG A 201 -13.21 -5.08 9.58
C ARG A 201 -13.09 -6.33 10.45
N THR A 202 -11.92 -6.99 10.45
CA THR A 202 -11.68 -8.19 11.25
C THR A 202 -11.77 -7.90 12.75
N THR A 203 -11.36 -6.72 13.19
CA THR A 203 -11.44 -6.30 14.59
C THR A 203 -12.90 -6.09 15.00
N LEU A 204 -13.66 -5.36 14.18
CA LEU A 204 -15.10 -5.14 14.43
C LEU A 204 -15.91 -6.43 14.36
N GLU A 205 -15.55 -7.36 13.49
CA GLU A 205 -16.20 -8.68 13.39
C GLU A 205 -16.00 -9.51 14.66
N LYS A 206 -14.78 -9.49 15.22
CA LYS A 206 -14.49 -10.13 16.52
C LYS A 206 -15.28 -9.49 17.65
N GLU A 207 -15.38 -8.16 17.64
CA GLU A 207 -16.16 -7.41 18.63
C GLU A 207 -17.66 -7.70 18.51
N TYR A 208 -18.18 -7.76 17.28
CA TYR A 208 -19.58 -8.15 17.00
C TYR A 208 -19.87 -9.54 17.54
N VAL A 209 -19.07 -10.55 17.19
CA VAL A 209 -19.26 -11.93 17.65
C VAL A 209 -19.18 -12.04 19.18
N ALA A 210 -18.26 -11.33 19.80
CA ALA A 210 -18.13 -11.30 21.25
C ALA A 210 -19.36 -10.66 21.92
N SER A 211 -19.87 -9.56 21.35
CA SER A 211 -21.06 -8.86 21.82
C SER A 211 -22.33 -9.68 21.63
N GLU A 212 -22.49 -10.34 20.49
CA GLU A 212 -23.60 -11.25 20.21
C GLU A 212 -23.63 -12.43 21.17
N LYS A 213 -22.48 -13.07 21.42
CA LYS A 213 -22.36 -14.13 22.43
C LYS A 213 -22.69 -13.64 23.83
N LYS A 214 -22.33 -12.39 24.16
CA LYS A 214 -22.69 -11.77 25.43
C LYS A 214 -24.19 -11.55 25.52
N ASN A 215 -24.82 -11.01 24.45
CA ASN A 215 -26.24 -10.78 24.40
C ASN A 215 -27.06 -12.10 24.50
N MET A 216 -26.62 -13.16 23.81
CA MET A 216 -27.23 -14.51 23.96
C MET A 216 -27.24 -14.98 25.44
N ARG A 217 -26.15 -14.81 26.15
CA ARG A 217 -26.09 -15.18 27.58
C ARG A 217 -27.00 -14.31 28.44
N LEU A 218 -27.19 -13.03 28.05
CA LEU A 218 -28.13 -12.15 28.74
C LEU A 218 -29.59 -12.53 28.45
N ASP A 219 -29.87 -12.98 27.24
CA ASP A 219 -31.21 -13.50 26.88
C ASP A 219 -31.53 -14.80 27.65
N GLU A 220 -30.59 -15.74 27.78
CA GLU A 220 -30.69 -16.91 28.65
C GLU A 220 -30.94 -16.52 30.12
N GLN A 221 -30.23 -15.50 30.63
CA GLN A 221 -30.41 -15.00 31.99
C GLN A 221 -31.75 -14.29 32.18
N ALA A 222 -32.27 -13.63 31.15
CA ALA A 222 -33.60 -13.02 31.18
C ALA A 222 -34.70 -14.07 31.24
N GLU A 223 -34.58 -15.13 30.46
CA GLU A 223 -35.51 -16.28 30.50
C GLU A 223 -35.47 -16.97 31.89
N GLU A 224 -34.27 -17.16 32.42
CA GLU A 224 -34.09 -17.71 33.76
C GLU A 224 -34.70 -16.81 34.84
N ALA A 225 -34.54 -15.49 34.73
CA ALA A 225 -35.17 -14.53 35.65
C ALA A 225 -36.71 -14.59 35.59
N GLU A 226 -37.29 -14.82 34.43
CA GLU A 226 -38.72 -14.99 34.28
C GLU A 226 -39.22 -16.28 34.97
N HIS A 227 -38.48 -17.37 34.78
CA HIS A 227 -38.79 -18.63 35.50
C HIS A 227 -38.69 -18.46 37.01
N ILE A 228 -37.69 -17.73 37.52
CA ILE A 228 -37.58 -17.45 38.96
C ILE A 228 -38.70 -16.55 39.46
N ARG A 229 -39.13 -15.55 38.68
CA ARG A 229 -40.31 -14.71 39.05
C ARG A 229 -41.58 -15.54 39.15
N ASN A 230 -41.80 -16.44 38.20
CA ASN A 230 -42.93 -17.38 38.23
C ASN A 230 -42.86 -18.29 39.46
N ALA A 231 -41.67 -18.78 39.84
CA ALA A 231 -41.51 -19.56 41.06
C ALA A 231 -41.77 -18.76 42.34
N ILE A 232 -41.30 -17.49 42.41
CA ILE A 232 -41.60 -16.59 43.53
C ILE A 232 -43.10 -16.33 43.64
N GLU A 233 -43.82 -16.10 42.52
CA GLU A 233 -45.23 -15.87 42.50
C GLU A 233 -46.01 -17.14 42.97
N SER A 234 -45.61 -18.32 42.49
CA SER A 234 -46.20 -19.60 42.93
C SER A 234 -45.98 -19.82 44.44
N ALA A 235 -44.79 -19.62 44.93
CA ALA A 235 -44.48 -19.79 46.36
C ALA A 235 -45.24 -18.80 47.28
N LYS A 236 -45.47 -17.55 46.83
CA LYS A 236 -46.33 -16.60 47.54
C LYS A 236 -47.79 -17.06 47.59
N ILE A 237 -48.27 -17.59 46.46
CA ILE A 237 -49.64 -18.15 46.42
C ILE A 237 -49.74 -19.31 47.41
N ASP A 238 -48.72 -20.14 47.54
CA ASP A 238 -48.70 -21.24 48.52
C ASP A 238 -48.73 -20.72 49.97
N GLU A 239 -47.95 -19.66 50.27
CA GLU A 239 -48.02 -19.04 51.60
C GLU A 239 -49.42 -18.46 51.88
N ASP A 240 -50.06 -17.82 50.89
CA ASP A 240 -51.41 -17.28 51.04
C ASP A 240 -52.48 -18.39 51.19
N ILE A 241 -52.35 -19.51 50.44
CA ILE A 241 -53.17 -20.71 50.60
C ILE A 241 -53.02 -21.27 51.99
N GLN A 242 -51.77 -21.41 52.49
CA GLN A 242 -51.51 -21.91 53.85
C GLN A 242 -52.12 -21.01 54.95
N ARG A 243 -52.05 -19.67 54.73
CA ARG A 243 -52.69 -18.74 55.66
C ARG A 243 -54.22 -18.89 55.66
N ILE A 244 -54.83 -19.09 54.48
CA ILE A 244 -56.30 -19.33 54.38
C ILE A 244 -56.67 -20.68 55.03
N ASP A 245 -55.83 -21.72 54.86
CA ASP A 245 -56.01 -23.02 55.48
C ASP A 245 -55.97 -22.96 57.02
N ALA A 246 -54.99 -22.13 57.52
CA ALA A 246 -54.92 -21.90 58.97
C ALA A 246 -56.13 -21.16 59.52
N ILE A 247 -56.69 -20.18 58.78
CA ILE A 247 -57.92 -19.50 59.16
C ILE A 247 -59.10 -20.47 59.12
N LEU A 248 -59.21 -21.32 58.10
CA LEU A 248 -60.25 -22.36 58.00
C LEU A 248 -60.19 -23.41 59.09
N ALA A 249 -58.97 -23.77 59.56
CA ALA A 249 -58.73 -24.72 60.67
C ALA A 249 -59.02 -24.10 62.04
N GLY A 250 -58.67 -22.80 62.23
CA GLY A 250 -58.87 -22.11 63.51
C GLY A 250 -60.36 -21.83 63.83
N GLU A 251 -61.21 -21.60 62.80
CA GLU A 251 -62.64 -21.41 63.02
C GLU A 251 -63.41 -22.72 63.34
N ASN A 252 -62.81 -23.88 63.19
CA ASN A 252 -63.37 -25.16 63.60
C ASN A 252 -63.19 -25.44 65.09
N GLU A 253 -62.26 -24.74 65.81
CA GLU A 253 -62.06 -24.92 67.23
C GLU A 253 -62.79 -23.94 68.16
N ASP A 254 -63.26 -22.77 67.66
CA ASP A 254 -63.95 -21.74 68.47
C ASP A 254 -65.42 -21.60 68.14
N ARG A 255 -66.24 -22.60 68.55
CA ARG A 255 -67.69 -22.48 68.61
C ARG A 255 -68.22 -21.95 69.96
N ASP A 256 -67.44 -21.20 70.69
CA ASP A 256 -67.91 -20.52 71.91
C ASP A 256 -67.23 -19.17 72.12
N TYR A 257 -67.71 -18.15 71.47
CA TYR A 257 -67.75 -16.78 72.02
C TYR A 257 -68.43 -15.80 71.02
N SER A 258 -69.67 -15.52 71.27
CA SER A 258 -70.42 -14.42 70.66
C SER A 258 -70.03 -13.10 71.30
N SER A 259 -69.55 -12.13 70.53
CA SER A 259 -69.76 -10.67 70.69
C SER A 259 -68.61 -9.72 70.25
N GLU A 260 -67.74 -10.12 69.34
CA GLU A 260 -66.78 -9.12 68.75
C GLU A 260 -66.77 -9.09 67.23
N LYS A 261 -67.86 -9.53 66.60
CA LYS A 261 -67.99 -9.76 65.16
C LYS A 261 -68.17 -8.55 64.28
N SER A 262 -68.19 -7.31 64.80
CA SER A 262 -68.48 -6.14 63.95
C SER A 262 -67.25 -5.34 63.47
N LYS A 263 -66.11 -5.43 64.12
CA LYS A 263 -64.93 -4.59 63.75
C LYS A 263 -63.95 -5.28 62.81
N SER A 264 -63.79 -6.61 62.87
CA SER A 264 -62.84 -7.32 62.05
C SER A 264 -63.26 -7.46 60.56
N VAL A 265 -64.59 -7.56 60.31
CA VAL A 265 -65.07 -7.65 58.92
C VAL A 265 -64.85 -6.34 58.13
N TRP A 266 -65.01 -5.21 58.84
CA TRP A 266 -64.69 -3.89 58.22
C TRP A 266 -63.24 -3.70 57.90
N ILE A 267 -62.30 -4.21 58.70
CA ILE A 267 -60.81 -4.06 58.48
C ILE A 267 -60.44 -4.91 57.26
N VAL A 268 -60.95 -6.09 57.09
CA VAL A 268 -60.70 -6.96 55.91
C VAL A 268 -61.29 -6.34 54.64
N ALA A 269 -62.51 -5.77 54.68
CA ALA A 269 -63.09 -5.11 53.51
C ALA A 269 -62.34 -3.83 53.12
N VAL A 270 -61.77 -3.07 54.06
CA VAL A 270 -60.96 -1.90 53.78
C VAL A 270 -59.57 -2.31 53.19
N ILE A 271 -58.91 -3.35 53.69
CA ILE A 271 -57.69 -3.88 53.14
C ILE A 271 -57.84 -4.35 51.68
N PHE A 272 -58.98 -5.06 51.41
CA PHE A 272 -59.25 -5.49 50.04
C PHE A 272 -59.62 -4.33 49.10
N SER A 273 -60.32 -3.31 49.57
CA SER A 273 -60.62 -2.14 48.72
C SER A 273 -59.36 -1.33 48.39
N VAL A 274 -58.40 -1.21 49.32
CA VAL A 274 -57.10 -0.55 49.08
C VAL A 274 -56.22 -1.37 48.08
N PHE A 275 -56.25 -2.69 48.16
CA PHE A 275 -55.55 -3.56 47.22
C PHE A 275 -56.14 -3.49 45.80
N PHE A 276 -57.47 -3.46 45.66
CA PHE A 276 -58.12 -3.30 44.34
C PHE A 276 -57.95 -1.90 43.76
N ILE A 277 -57.86 -0.86 44.56
CA ILE A 277 -57.52 0.50 44.10
C ILE A 277 -56.07 0.57 43.62
N ALA A 278 -55.14 -0.06 44.31
CA ALA A 278 -53.75 -0.13 43.89
C ALA A 278 -53.57 -0.93 42.58
N ALA A 279 -54.33 -2.01 42.39
CA ALA A 279 -54.36 -2.80 41.15
C ALA A 279 -55.07 -2.05 39.98
N ALA A 280 -56.09 -1.24 40.25
CA ALA A 280 -56.76 -0.42 39.24
C ALA A 280 -55.92 0.74 38.72
N VAL A 281 -54.97 1.25 39.51
CA VAL A 281 -54.00 2.29 39.09
C VAL A 281 -52.93 1.71 38.18
N MET A 282 -52.65 0.40 38.23
CA MET A 282 -51.62 -0.25 37.39
C MET A 282 -52.16 -0.94 36.13
N TYR A 283 -53.49 -1.30 36.04
CA TYR A 283 -54.04 -1.98 34.88
C TYR A 283 -55.46 -1.45 34.54
N ASN A 284 -55.51 -0.62 33.48
CA ASN A 284 -56.62 -0.09 32.73
C ASN A 284 -58.03 -0.74 32.95
N MET A 285 -58.94 0.07 33.47
CA MET A 285 -60.45 0.08 33.30
C MET A 285 -61.32 -1.17 33.53
N VAL A 286 -60.74 -2.38 33.49
CA VAL A 286 -61.63 -3.60 33.64
C VAL A 286 -61.89 -3.96 35.11
N PHE A 287 -61.08 -3.47 36.05
CA PHE A 287 -61.22 -3.80 37.49
C PHE A 287 -62.16 -2.92 38.27
N ILE A 288 -62.64 -1.78 37.71
CA ILE A 288 -63.60 -0.91 38.35
C ILE A 288 -64.99 -1.61 38.46
N ALA A 289 -65.30 -2.44 37.47
CA ALA A 289 -66.54 -3.26 37.52
C ALA A 289 -66.49 -4.28 38.66
N GLY A 290 -65.38 -4.89 38.97
CA GLY A 290 -65.21 -5.86 40.06
C GLY A 290 -65.31 -5.21 41.44
N ALA A 291 -64.81 -3.97 41.62
CA ALA A 291 -64.96 -3.24 42.89
C ALA A 291 -66.41 -2.80 43.19
N VAL A 292 -67.12 -2.39 42.15
CA VAL A 292 -68.59 -2.05 42.28
C VAL A 292 -69.45 -3.28 42.56
N ILE A 293 -69.16 -4.41 41.93
CA ILE A 293 -69.82 -5.68 42.16
C ILE A 293 -69.61 -6.19 43.60
N SER A 294 -68.41 -6.04 44.15
CA SER A 294 -68.10 -6.47 45.53
C SER A 294 -68.76 -5.59 46.58
N LEU A 295 -68.91 -4.28 46.32
CA LEU A 295 -69.68 -3.37 47.21
C LEU A 295 -71.21 -3.61 47.14
N LEU A 296 -71.74 -3.89 45.94
CA LEU A 296 -73.13 -4.24 45.75
C LEU A 296 -73.50 -5.61 46.35
N ALA A 297 -72.61 -6.59 46.25
CA ALA A 297 -72.79 -7.90 46.87
C ALA A 297 -72.75 -7.80 48.41
N GLY A 298 -71.89 -6.93 48.97
CA GLY A 298 -71.91 -6.63 50.41
C GLY A 298 -73.19 -5.93 50.92
N ALA A 299 -73.74 -5.05 50.09
CA ALA A 299 -74.99 -4.35 50.41
C ALA A 299 -76.27 -5.23 50.28
N LEU A 300 -76.29 -6.14 49.30
CA LEU A 300 -77.37 -7.09 49.10
C LEU A 300 -77.38 -8.19 50.15
N TYR A 301 -76.21 -8.58 50.67
CA TYR A 301 -76.10 -9.59 51.72
C TYR A 301 -76.63 -9.10 53.05
N ASN A 302 -76.65 -7.83 53.31
CA ASN A 302 -77.22 -7.27 54.53
C ASN A 302 -78.80 -7.22 54.52
N ARG A 303 -79.46 -7.67 53.43
CA ARG A 303 -80.89 -7.60 53.25
C ARG A 303 -81.67 -8.95 53.17
N GLY A 304 -80.98 -10.06 53.15
CA GLY A 304 -81.66 -11.37 52.99
C GLY A 304 -81.23 -12.40 54.01
N GLY A 305 -81.94 -12.58 55.08
CA GLY A 305 -81.83 -13.78 55.92
C GLY A 305 -82.39 -14.98 55.22
N ASP A 306 -81.68 -16.04 55.06
CA ASP A 306 -82.04 -17.40 55.45
C ASP A 306 -80.89 -18.40 55.25
N ARG A 307 -80.59 -19.10 56.26
CA ARG A 307 -79.89 -20.38 56.49
C ARG A 307 -79.21 -21.08 55.32
N THR A 308 -77.91 -21.07 55.30
CA THR A 308 -77.01 -22.22 55.04
C THR A 308 -75.84 -22.20 55.98
N ASP A 309 -75.43 -23.33 56.49
CA ASP A 309 -74.55 -23.60 57.63
C ASP A 309 -73.07 -23.28 57.51
N ASP A 310 -72.60 -22.43 56.54
CA ASP A 310 -71.24 -21.92 56.45
C ASP A 310 -71.23 -20.40 56.75
N SER A 311 -70.38 -20.00 57.71
CA SER A 311 -70.15 -18.60 58.01
C SER A 311 -69.73 -17.88 56.72
N PRO A 312 -70.18 -16.61 56.46
CA PRO A 312 -69.75 -15.86 55.24
C PRO A 312 -68.24 -15.75 55.06
N VAL A 313 -67.54 -15.87 56.15
CA VAL A 313 -66.04 -15.86 56.15
C VAL A 313 -65.50 -17.16 55.54
N ILE A 314 -66.03 -18.32 55.93
CA ILE A 314 -65.67 -19.64 55.42
C ILE A 314 -65.96 -19.74 53.93
N TYR A 315 -67.07 -19.26 53.47
CA TYR A 315 -67.43 -19.27 52.04
C TYR A 315 -66.49 -18.42 51.22
N ARG A 316 -66.13 -17.18 51.68
CA ARG A 316 -65.13 -16.32 51.03
C ARG A 316 -63.77 -16.96 51.02
N ALA A 317 -63.29 -17.48 52.14
CA ALA A 317 -62.02 -18.17 52.22
C ALA A 317 -61.92 -19.36 51.25
N LYS A 318 -62.95 -20.16 51.12
CA LYS A 318 -63.07 -21.25 50.13
C LYS A 318 -63.02 -20.76 48.69
N MET A 319 -63.71 -19.66 48.36
CA MET A 319 -63.72 -19.06 47.03
C MET A 319 -62.35 -18.47 46.69
N GLU A 320 -61.72 -17.74 47.64
CA GLU A 320 -60.37 -17.15 47.47
C GLU A 320 -59.34 -18.23 47.30
N LYS A 321 -59.34 -19.28 48.12
CA LYS A 321 -58.48 -20.45 47.96
C LYS A 321 -58.58 -21.07 46.57
N SER A 322 -59.82 -21.26 46.07
CA SER A 322 -60.04 -21.84 44.74
C SER A 322 -59.49 -20.92 43.62
N ALA A 323 -59.67 -19.61 43.78
CA ALA A 323 -59.09 -18.64 42.83
C ALA A 323 -57.60 -18.64 42.82
N LEU A 324 -56.94 -18.72 43.98
CA LEU A 324 -55.46 -18.83 44.11
C LEU A 324 -54.92 -20.14 43.51
N ILE A 325 -55.61 -21.27 43.76
CA ILE A 325 -55.28 -22.55 43.15
C ILE A 325 -55.36 -22.47 41.62
N ASN A 326 -56.45 -21.88 41.09
CA ASN A 326 -56.60 -21.70 39.65
C ASN A 326 -55.54 -20.79 39.07
N LYS A 327 -55.08 -19.76 39.80
CA LYS A 327 -53.97 -18.88 39.40
C LYS A 327 -52.64 -19.63 39.43
N LYS A 328 -52.38 -20.41 40.49
CA LYS A 328 -51.17 -21.24 40.60
C LYS A 328 -51.05 -22.24 39.45
N ASN A 329 -52.15 -22.93 39.09
CA ASN A 329 -52.17 -23.92 38.02
C ASN A 329 -51.84 -23.35 36.62
N LYS A 330 -51.89 -22.01 36.45
CA LYS A 330 -51.51 -21.33 35.22
C LYS A 330 -50.04 -20.93 35.20
N ILE A 331 -49.38 -20.93 36.33
CA ILE A 331 -47.96 -20.56 36.46
C ILE A 331 -47.13 -21.81 36.22
N LYS A 332 -46.25 -21.76 35.19
CA LYS A 332 -45.27 -22.82 34.94
C LYS A 332 -44.03 -22.57 35.80
N VAL A 333 -43.78 -23.44 36.75
CA VAL A 333 -42.56 -23.44 37.57
C VAL A 333 -41.68 -24.58 37.09
N LEU A 334 -40.38 -24.34 36.94
CA LEU A 334 -39.41 -25.40 36.64
C LEU A 334 -39.11 -26.20 37.91
N ASP A 335 -38.96 -27.51 37.79
CA ASP A 335 -38.72 -28.45 38.92
C ASP A 335 -37.55 -27.99 39.81
N LYS A 336 -36.50 -27.38 39.23
CA LYS A 336 -35.34 -26.88 39.98
C LYS A 336 -35.65 -25.76 40.98
N TYR A 337 -36.79 -25.08 40.85
CA TYR A 337 -37.21 -23.95 41.68
C TYR A 337 -38.38 -24.27 42.59
N GLU A 338 -39.03 -25.43 42.42
CA GLU A 338 -40.27 -25.79 43.10
C GLU A 338 -40.13 -25.85 44.63
N ASP A 339 -39.03 -26.42 45.12
CA ASP A 339 -38.76 -26.57 46.57
C ASP A 339 -37.82 -25.47 47.14
N MET A 340 -37.55 -24.40 46.36
CA MET A 340 -36.56 -23.42 46.77
C MET A 340 -37.19 -22.32 47.65
N PRO A 341 -36.56 -21.98 48.81
CA PRO A 341 -37.09 -20.91 49.68
C PRO A 341 -37.16 -19.56 48.97
N ILE A 342 -38.22 -18.79 49.20
CA ILE A 342 -38.46 -17.48 48.56
C ILE A 342 -37.26 -16.53 48.70
N ASN A 343 -36.56 -16.51 49.85
CA ASN A 343 -35.39 -15.66 50.05
C ASN A 343 -34.23 -16.03 49.14
N LYS A 344 -34.06 -17.32 48.83
CA LYS A 344 -33.05 -17.83 47.92
C LYS A 344 -33.43 -17.49 46.46
N LEU A 345 -34.68 -17.66 46.08
CA LEU A 345 -35.24 -17.26 44.79
C LEU A 345 -35.01 -15.75 44.53
N LYS A 346 -35.34 -14.91 45.52
CA LYS A 346 -35.08 -13.43 45.41
C LYS A 346 -33.62 -13.10 45.23
N SER A 347 -32.71 -13.83 45.91
CA SER A 347 -31.25 -13.63 45.75
C SER A 347 -30.79 -14.01 44.34
N GLU A 348 -31.25 -15.15 43.80
CA GLU A 348 -30.94 -15.58 42.43
C GLU A 348 -31.51 -14.62 41.38
N LEU A 349 -32.78 -14.18 41.56
CA LEU A 349 -33.40 -13.18 40.68
C LEU A 349 -32.57 -11.89 40.62
N SER A 350 -32.13 -11.40 41.78
CA SER A 350 -31.34 -10.17 41.81
C SER A 350 -29.92 -10.30 41.18
N LYS A 351 -29.39 -11.53 41.10
CA LYS A 351 -28.14 -11.82 40.35
C LYS A 351 -28.41 -11.78 38.83
N CYS A 352 -29.46 -12.38 38.35
CA CYS A 352 -29.87 -12.35 36.95
C CYS A 352 -30.16 -10.91 36.49
N GLU A 353 -30.94 -10.14 37.25
CA GLU A 353 -31.37 -8.78 36.92
C GLU A 353 -30.21 -7.79 36.88
N ARG A 354 -29.18 -7.94 37.72
CA ARG A 354 -28.00 -7.06 37.71
C ARG A 354 -27.28 -7.01 36.39
N ASN A 355 -27.29 -8.07 35.61
CA ASN A 355 -26.59 -8.21 34.35
C ASN A 355 -27.39 -7.77 33.12
N LEU A 356 -28.75 -7.75 33.23
CA LEU A 356 -29.63 -7.44 32.11
C LEU A 356 -29.49 -6.02 31.55
N GLY A 357 -29.03 -5.06 32.39
CA GLY A 357 -28.75 -3.67 31.96
C GLY A 357 -27.51 -3.46 31.11
N LEU A 358 -26.72 -4.53 30.83
CA LEU A 358 -25.43 -4.46 30.12
C LEU A 358 -25.51 -4.91 28.67
N ARG A 359 -26.67 -4.94 28.07
CA ARG A 359 -26.89 -5.34 26.68
C ARG A 359 -26.15 -4.40 25.73
N THR A 360 -25.36 -4.94 24.81
CA THR A 360 -24.60 -4.19 23.82
C THR A 360 -25.43 -4.03 22.55
N ASP A 361 -25.42 -2.83 21.97
CA ASP A 361 -26.05 -2.58 20.67
C ASP A 361 -25.19 -3.20 19.56
N THR A 362 -25.62 -4.35 19.04
CA THR A 362 -24.97 -5.08 17.96
C THR A 362 -25.37 -4.58 16.56
N GLU A 363 -26.47 -3.87 16.42
CA GLU A 363 -26.94 -3.32 15.14
C GLU A 363 -25.97 -2.26 14.63
N HIS A 364 -25.43 -1.43 15.51
CA HIS A 364 -24.42 -0.43 15.16
C HIS A 364 -23.11 -1.07 14.64
N LEU A 365 -22.66 -2.16 15.26
CA LEU A 365 -21.48 -2.90 14.81
C LEU A 365 -21.70 -3.54 13.44
N LYS A 366 -22.86 -4.14 13.23
CA LYS A 366 -23.27 -4.74 11.96
C LYS A 366 -23.34 -3.71 10.83
N SER A 367 -23.88 -2.53 11.11
CA SER A 367 -23.93 -1.42 10.15
C SER A 367 -22.52 -0.96 9.77
N LYS A 368 -21.60 -0.80 10.74
CA LYS A 368 -20.20 -0.45 10.46
C LYS A 368 -19.48 -1.50 9.64
N ILE A 369 -19.67 -2.78 9.93
CA ILE A 369 -19.07 -3.87 9.14
C ILE A 369 -19.57 -3.79 7.70
N SER A 370 -20.87 -3.60 7.47
CA SER A 370 -21.46 -3.47 6.14
C SER A 370 -20.90 -2.24 5.38
N GLU A 371 -20.70 -1.11 6.07
CA GLU A 371 -20.07 0.06 5.47
C GLU A 371 -18.62 -0.20 5.04
N LEU A 372 -17.85 -0.92 5.89
CA LEU A 372 -16.48 -1.32 5.55
C LEU A 372 -16.45 -2.32 4.40
N ASP A 373 -17.37 -3.27 4.34
CA ASP A 373 -17.47 -4.23 3.23
C ASP A 373 -17.72 -3.53 1.89
N ASN A 374 -18.58 -2.51 1.87
CA ASN A 374 -18.83 -1.69 0.68
C ASN A 374 -17.56 -0.90 0.28
N LYS A 375 -16.89 -0.25 1.24
CA LYS A 375 -15.63 0.47 0.98
C LYS A 375 -14.54 -0.47 0.48
N LEU A 376 -14.43 -1.66 1.03
CA LEU A 376 -13.49 -2.68 0.59
C LEU A 376 -13.79 -3.15 -0.84
N ALA A 377 -15.05 -3.38 -1.17
CA ALA A 377 -15.47 -3.78 -2.51
C ALA A 377 -15.11 -2.71 -3.55
N ASP A 378 -15.39 -1.44 -3.26
CA ASP A 378 -15.08 -0.33 -4.16
C ASP A 378 -13.57 -0.15 -4.35
N MET A 379 -12.80 -0.21 -3.26
CA MET A 379 -11.33 -0.10 -3.36
C MET A 379 -10.69 -1.30 -4.05
N THR A 380 -11.26 -2.49 -3.90
CA THR A 380 -10.78 -3.69 -4.59
C THR A 380 -11.03 -3.58 -6.09
N LYS A 381 -12.22 -3.14 -6.51
CA LYS A 381 -12.51 -2.87 -7.91
C LYS A 381 -11.59 -1.81 -8.51
N TYR A 382 -11.31 -0.76 -7.76
CA TYR A 382 -10.39 0.29 -8.20
C TYR A 382 -8.95 -0.26 -8.34
N TYR A 383 -8.49 -1.08 -7.41
CA TYR A 383 -7.20 -1.76 -7.51
C TYR A 383 -7.12 -2.68 -8.73
N GLU A 384 -8.14 -3.48 -9.00
CA GLU A 384 -8.23 -4.36 -10.17
C GLU A 384 -8.21 -3.55 -11.49
N ALA A 385 -8.92 -2.42 -11.53
CA ALA A 385 -8.89 -1.52 -12.68
C ALA A 385 -7.49 -0.94 -12.93
N LEU A 386 -6.76 -0.57 -11.87
CA LEU A 386 -5.37 -0.11 -11.98
C LEU A 386 -4.42 -1.22 -12.45
N VAL A 387 -4.63 -2.46 -12.00
CA VAL A 387 -3.87 -3.62 -12.47
C VAL A 387 -4.07 -3.80 -13.97
N HIS A 388 -5.32 -3.81 -14.41
CA HIS A 388 -5.66 -4.00 -15.83
C HIS A 388 -5.16 -2.83 -16.71
N ALA A 389 -5.29 -1.60 -16.23
CA ALA A 389 -4.73 -0.44 -16.92
C ALA A 389 -3.20 -0.52 -17.07
N GLN A 390 -2.51 -1.04 -16.04
CA GLN A 390 -1.06 -1.25 -16.10
C GLN A 390 -0.68 -2.33 -17.13
N GLU A 391 -1.42 -3.43 -17.19
CA GLU A 391 -1.22 -4.51 -18.18
C GLU A 391 -1.40 -3.98 -19.61
N VAL A 392 -2.53 -3.34 -19.89
CA VAL A 392 -2.82 -2.80 -21.23
C VAL A 392 -1.77 -1.76 -21.66
N LEU A 393 -1.40 -0.83 -20.78
CA LEU A 393 -0.34 0.14 -21.08
C LEU A 393 1.01 -0.56 -21.27
N GLY A 394 1.30 -1.60 -20.49
CA GLY A 394 2.51 -2.40 -20.63
C GLY A 394 2.58 -3.09 -21.99
N ASP A 395 1.47 -3.67 -22.45
CA ASP A 395 1.37 -4.34 -23.76
C ASP A 395 1.55 -3.36 -24.91
N ILE A 396 0.87 -2.21 -24.87
CA ILE A 396 1.04 -1.14 -25.86
C ILE A 396 2.51 -0.68 -25.95
N LEU A 397 3.15 -0.50 -24.80
CA LEU A 397 4.55 -0.11 -24.74
C LEU A 397 5.48 -1.21 -25.28
N ASN A 398 5.18 -2.47 -25.03
CA ASN A 398 5.94 -3.59 -25.54
C ASN A 398 5.78 -3.76 -27.05
N ASP A 399 4.58 -3.56 -27.60
CA ASP A 399 4.34 -3.60 -29.05
C ASP A 399 5.10 -2.47 -29.75
N ARG A 400 5.06 -1.26 -29.23
CA ARG A 400 5.87 -0.15 -29.72
C ARG A 400 7.37 -0.41 -29.64
N ARG A 401 7.84 -1.10 -28.59
CA ARG A 401 9.26 -1.52 -28.47
C ARG A 401 9.64 -2.52 -29.55
N ARG A 402 8.75 -3.41 -29.96
CA ARG A 402 9.00 -4.38 -31.05
C ARG A 402 9.19 -3.67 -32.39
N ASP A 403 8.50 -2.58 -32.62
CA ASP A 403 8.61 -1.80 -33.87
C ASP A 403 9.96 -1.06 -34.00
N TYR A 404 10.62 -0.77 -32.86
CA TYR A 404 11.94 -0.09 -32.82
C TYR A 404 13.14 -1.01 -32.97
N SER A 405 13.00 -2.25 -32.58
CA SER A 405 14.10 -3.24 -32.71
C SER A 405 14.64 -3.37 -34.13
N PRO A 406 13.82 -3.31 -35.20
CA PRO A 406 14.32 -3.40 -36.57
C PRO A 406 15.24 -2.26 -37.00
N GLU A 407 14.94 -1.00 -36.65
CA GLU A 407 15.77 0.15 -37.01
C GLU A 407 17.10 0.16 -36.23
N LEU A 408 17.05 -0.10 -34.94
CA LEU A 408 18.25 -0.27 -34.12
C LEU A 408 19.13 -1.41 -34.64
N ASN A 409 18.53 -2.54 -34.94
CA ASN A 409 19.25 -3.71 -35.47
C ASN A 409 19.87 -3.41 -36.83
N LYS A 410 19.13 -2.73 -37.72
CA LYS A 410 19.63 -2.28 -39.01
C LYS A 410 20.84 -1.35 -38.81
N ARG A 411 20.69 -0.34 -37.96
CA ARG A 411 21.76 0.62 -37.73
C ARG A 411 22.99 0.00 -37.07
N ALA A 412 22.78 -0.86 -36.05
CA ALA A 412 23.87 -1.61 -35.44
C ALA A 412 24.57 -2.55 -36.45
N GLY A 413 23.82 -3.18 -37.36
CA GLY A 413 24.36 -3.98 -38.45
C GLY A 413 25.23 -3.15 -39.41
N GLU A 414 24.74 -2.00 -39.89
CA GLU A 414 25.48 -1.08 -40.73
C GLU A 414 26.81 -0.62 -40.12
N ILE A 415 26.79 -0.27 -38.82
CA ILE A 415 27.97 0.11 -38.08
C ILE A 415 28.94 -1.08 -37.95
N PHE A 416 28.41 -2.24 -37.60
CA PHE A 416 29.22 -3.45 -37.41
C PHE A 416 29.86 -3.94 -38.71
N GLU A 417 29.11 -3.88 -39.84
CA GLU A 417 29.64 -4.15 -41.17
C GLU A 417 30.80 -3.21 -41.50
N CYS A 418 30.62 -1.92 -41.26
CA CYS A 418 31.66 -0.92 -41.50
C CYS A 418 32.94 -1.19 -40.68
N ILE A 419 32.81 -1.39 -39.35
CA ILE A 419 33.98 -1.57 -38.47
C ILE A 419 34.62 -2.96 -38.54
N THR A 420 33.98 -3.91 -39.21
CA THR A 420 34.50 -5.27 -39.47
C THR A 420 34.93 -5.50 -40.92
N SER A 421 35.06 -4.42 -41.70
CA SER A 421 35.45 -4.48 -43.13
C SER A 421 34.52 -5.38 -43.96
N GLY A 422 33.23 -5.32 -43.68
CA GLY A 422 32.20 -6.11 -44.41
C GLY A 422 32.12 -7.57 -44.02
N LYS A 423 32.79 -8.04 -42.98
CA LYS A 423 32.76 -9.44 -42.56
C LYS A 423 31.41 -9.86 -41.97
N TYR A 424 30.71 -8.98 -41.29
CA TYR A 424 29.41 -9.20 -40.69
C TYR A 424 28.44 -8.14 -41.18
N ASP A 425 27.28 -8.55 -41.68
CA ASP A 425 26.28 -7.65 -42.28
C ASP A 425 25.03 -7.47 -41.41
N LYS A 426 24.84 -8.28 -40.39
CA LYS A 426 23.65 -8.22 -39.53
C LYS A 426 23.99 -8.37 -38.07
N VAL A 427 23.37 -7.51 -37.29
CA VAL A 427 23.30 -7.60 -35.83
C VAL A 427 21.83 -7.65 -35.43
N MET A 428 21.43 -8.66 -34.71
CA MET A 428 20.08 -8.82 -34.17
C MET A 428 20.15 -8.77 -32.65
N VAL A 429 19.66 -7.71 -32.07
CA VAL A 429 19.47 -7.58 -30.63
C VAL A 429 18.04 -8.04 -30.34
N GLY A 430 17.88 -9.31 -29.98
CA GLY A 430 16.57 -9.90 -29.67
C GLY A 430 15.93 -9.33 -28.40
N SER A 431 14.70 -9.71 -28.16
CA SER A 431 13.94 -9.30 -26.95
C SER A 431 14.64 -9.67 -25.65
N GLU A 432 15.58 -10.60 -25.66
CA GLU A 432 16.37 -11.02 -24.48
C GLU A 432 17.78 -10.40 -24.40
N TYR A 433 18.09 -9.41 -25.26
CA TYR A 433 19.41 -8.77 -25.30
C TYR A 433 20.59 -9.75 -25.40
N ASN A 434 20.34 -10.87 -26.07
CA ASN A 434 21.39 -11.76 -26.50
C ASN A 434 21.69 -11.40 -27.97
N PRO A 435 22.65 -10.52 -28.27
CA PRO A 435 22.90 -10.10 -29.62
C PRO A 435 23.44 -11.28 -30.43
N MET A 436 22.88 -11.45 -31.60
CA MET A 436 23.30 -12.43 -32.59
C MET A 436 23.85 -11.71 -33.80
N VAL A 437 24.87 -12.28 -34.43
CA VAL A 437 25.48 -11.74 -35.63
C VAL A 437 25.41 -12.73 -36.76
N THR A 438 25.36 -12.25 -37.99
CA THR A 438 25.42 -13.06 -39.20
C THR A 438 26.61 -12.63 -40.04
N GLU A 439 27.44 -13.58 -40.45
CA GLU A 439 28.52 -13.32 -41.39
C GLU A 439 27.95 -13.05 -42.78
N THR A 440 28.58 -12.14 -43.52
CA THR A 440 28.18 -11.77 -44.87
C THR A 440 28.14 -12.99 -45.79
N GLY A 441 26.96 -13.27 -46.37
CA GLY A 441 26.75 -14.43 -47.22
C GLY A 441 26.40 -15.71 -46.46
N ASP A 442 26.34 -15.72 -45.13
CA ASP A 442 25.81 -16.83 -44.34
C ASP A 442 24.31 -16.57 -44.00
N TYR A 443 23.57 -17.65 -43.78
CA TYR A 443 22.17 -17.61 -43.35
C TYR A 443 22.01 -17.97 -41.89
N SER A 444 23.09 -18.36 -41.20
CA SER A 444 23.06 -18.75 -39.80
C SER A 444 23.54 -17.62 -38.90
N SER A 445 22.71 -17.24 -37.93
CA SER A 445 23.10 -16.30 -36.90
C SER A 445 23.81 -16.99 -35.75
N ARG A 446 24.84 -16.38 -35.24
CA ARG A 446 25.63 -16.86 -34.08
C ARG A 446 25.50 -15.93 -32.91
N GLU A 447 25.32 -16.50 -31.74
CA GLU A 447 25.33 -15.71 -30.50
C GLU A 447 26.70 -15.10 -30.24
N TRP A 448 26.75 -13.92 -29.66
CA TRP A 448 27.95 -13.17 -29.36
C TRP A 448 29.02 -13.96 -28.58
N GLN A 449 28.59 -14.93 -27.77
CA GLN A 449 29.47 -15.79 -26.96
C GLN A 449 30.40 -16.67 -27.80
N TYR A 450 30.04 -16.92 -29.04
CA TYR A 450 30.85 -17.72 -30.00
C TYR A 450 31.84 -16.86 -30.81
N LEU A 451 31.83 -15.54 -30.62
CA LEU A 451 32.73 -14.63 -31.31
C LEU A 451 34.08 -14.55 -30.60
N SER A 452 35.11 -14.16 -31.33
CA SER A 452 36.36 -13.75 -30.70
C SER A 452 36.14 -12.52 -29.81
N LYS A 453 36.97 -12.36 -28.78
CA LYS A 453 36.86 -11.21 -27.87
C LYS A 453 36.81 -9.88 -28.62
N GLY A 454 37.71 -9.62 -29.55
CA GLY A 454 37.75 -8.39 -30.33
C GLY A 454 36.48 -8.20 -31.18
N THR A 455 35.95 -9.28 -31.80
CA THR A 455 34.70 -9.21 -32.57
C THR A 455 33.50 -8.93 -31.67
N ALA A 456 33.42 -9.54 -30.49
CA ALA A 456 32.36 -9.25 -29.52
C ALA A 456 32.43 -7.80 -29.02
N GLU A 457 33.60 -7.26 -28.79
CA GLU A 457 33.81 -5.85 -28.41
C GLU A 457 33.40 -4.88 -29.53
N GLN A 458 33.72 -5.21 -30.80
CA GLN A 458 33.25 -4.44 -31.96
C GLN A 458 31.73 -4.45 -32.08
N MET A 459 31.12 -5.62 -31.96
CA MET A 459 29.64 -5.73 -31.96
C MET A 459 29.02 -4.90 -30.83
N TYR A 460 29.60 -4.99 -29.64
CA TYR A 460 29.11 -4.20 -28.49
C TYR A 460 29.23 -2.69 -28.77
N LEU A 461 30.38 -2.23 -29.34
CA LEU A 461 30.57 -0.85 -29.74
C LEU A 461 29.54 -0.43 -30.79
N ALA A 462 29.29 -1.25 -31.82
CA ALA A 462 28.29 -0.97 -32.87
C ALA A 462 26.89 -0.78 -32.29
N VAL A 463 26.47 -1.65 -31.41
CA VAL A 463 25.15 -1.54 -30.72
C VAL A 463 25.09 -0.27 -29.87
N ARG A 464 26.16 0.05 -29.11
CA ARG A 464 26.20 1.27 -28.27
C ARG A 464 26.15 2.55 -29.11
N LEU A 465 26.86 2.60 -30.22
CA LEU A 465 26.81 3.73 -31.14
C LEU A 465 25.44 3.87 -31.83
N ALA A 466 24.83 2.78 -32.25
CA ALA A 466 23.47 2.78 -32.79
C ALA A 466 22.44 3.30 -31.77
N ILE A 467 22.59 2.91 -30.50
CA ILE A 467 21.74 3.43 -29.41
C ILE A 467 21.99 4.93 -29.22
N ALA A 468 23.25 5.38 -29.17
CA ALA A 468 23.58 6.79 -29.01
C ALA A 468 23.01 7.65 -30.15
N GLU A 469 23.11 7.17 -31.40
CA GLU A 469 22.50 7.84 -32.56
C GLU A 469 20.97 7.84 -32.50
N SER A 470 20.33 6.74 -32.12
CA SER A 470 18.86 6.66 -32.00
C SER A 470 18.30 7.56 -30.90
N MET A 471 19.11 7.82 -29.85
CA MET A 471 18.76 8.76 -28.79
C MET A 471 18.98 10.23 -29.19
N SER A 472 19.55 10.51 -30.34
CA SER A 472 19.96 11.83 -30.79
C SER A 472 18.94 12.52 -31.71
N SER A 473 17.67 12.20 -31.61
CA SER A 473 16.62 12.83 -32.41
C SER A 473 16.51 14.35 -32.12
N GLY A 474 17.24 15.11 -32.88
CA GLY A 474 17.28 16.58 -32.82
C GLY A 474 18.43 17.20 -32.00
N ASP A 475 18.87 16.61 -30.91
CA ASP A 475 19.99 17.08 -30.08
C ASP A 475 21.13 16.06 -30.09
N THR A 476 22.29 16.40 -30.64
CA THR A 476 23.48 15.52 -30.60
C THR A 476 24.11 15.54 -29.21
N PHE A 477 24.60 14.37 -28.76
CA PHE A 477 25.28 14.21 -27.46
C PHE A 477 26.75 13.87 -27.65
N PRO A 478 27.62 14.33 -26.75
CA PRO A 478 29.02 13.88 -26.75
C PRO A 478 29.09 12.40 -26.36
N ILE A 479 29.84 11.63 -27.15
CA ILE A 479 30.11 10.20 -26.90
C ILE A 479 31.50 10.10 -26.30
N MET A 480 31.61 9.55 -25.10
CA MET A 480 32.87 9.40 -24.37
C MET A 480 33.29 7.93 -24.31
N MET A 481 34.51 7.64 -24.64
CA MET A 481 35.08 6.29 -24.72
C MET A 481 36.37 6.20 -23.92
N ASP A 482 36.57 5.14 -23.12
CA ASP A 482 37.77 4.90 -22.31
C ASP A 482 38.39 3.56 -22.67
N ASP A 483 39.49 3.61 -23.41
CA ASP A 483 40.32 2.47 -23.86
C ASP A 483 39.51 1.32 -24.51
N VAL A 484 38.46 1.63 -25.30
CA VAL A 484 37.50 0.65 -25.86
C VAL A 484 38.04 -0.07 -27.11
N LEU A 485 39.17 0.33 -27.70
CA LEU A 485 39.71 -0.22 -28.93
C LEU A 485 41.00 -1.05 -28.71
N GLU A 486 41.31 -1.42 -27.47
CA GLU A 486 42.54 -2.11 -27.10
C GLU A 486 42.68 -3.49 -27.75
N SER A 487 41.60 -4.22 -27.91
CA SER A 487 41.61 -5.60 -28.42
C SER A 487 41.54 -5.70 -29.94
N TYR A 488 41.61 -4.58 -30.67
CA TYR A 488 41.50 -4.56 -32.13
C TYR A 488 42.83 -4.77 -32.80
N ASP A 489 42.82 -5.56 -33.89
CA ASP A 489 43.95 -5.65 -34.81
C ASP A 489 44.05 -4.35 -35.64
N ASP A 490 45.17 -4.18 -36.34
CA ASP A 490 45.48 -2.94 -37.05
C ASP A 490 44.43 -2.59 -38.12
N GLU A 491 43.93 -3.58 -38.87
CA GLU A 491 42.94 -3.37 -39.93
C GLU A 491 41.60 -2.91 -39.33
N ARG A 492 41.12 -3.61 -38.31
CA ARG A 492 39.86 -3.27 -37.63
C ARG A 492 39.97 -1.93 -36.89
N LEU A 493 41.10 -1.65 -36.33
CA LEU A 493 41.36 -0.37 -35.68
C LEU A 493 41.27 0.76 -36.70
N GLU A 494 41.90 0.62 -37.89
CA GLU A 494 41.85 1.62 -38.93
C GLU A 494 40.45 1.91 -39.44
N GLU A 495 39.66 0.88 -39.73
CA GLU A 495 38.26 1.02 -40.17
C GLU A 495 37.36 1.62 -39.07
N THR A 496 37.55 1.20 -37.84
CA THR A 496 36.82 1.78 -36.71
C THR A 496 37.17 3.26 -36.54
N MET A 497 38.44 3.63 -36.64
CA MET A 497 38.85 5.05 -36.53
C MET A 497 38.30 5.89 -37.67
N LYS A 498 38.24 5.37 -38.91
CA LYS A 498 37.61 6.04 -40.04
C LYS A 498 36.12 6.30 -39.75
N TYR A 499 35.42 5.26 -39.28
CA TYR A 499 34.01 5.38 -38.90
C TYR A 499 33.79 6.43 -37.80
N LEU A 500 34.62 6.40 -36.74
CA LEU A 500 34.48 7.37 -35.64
C LEU A 500 34.78 8.80 -36.09
N LYS A 501 35.70 9.01 -37.03
CA LYS A 501 35.95 10.34 -37.65
C LYS A 501 34.73 10.83 -38.44
N GLN A 502 34.06 9.94 -39.22
CA GLN A 502 32.83 10.29 -39.95
C GLN A 502 31.70 10.60 -38.98
N LEU A 503 31.54 9.80 -37.93
CA LEU A 503 30.53 10.05 -36.89
C LEU A 503 30.80 11.36 -36.15
N GLY A 504 32.10 11.73 -36.03
CA GLY A 504 32.55 12.99 -35.44
C GLY A 504 32.07 14.23 -36.18
N GLU A 505 31.71 14.14 -37.48
CA GLU A 505 31.09 15.25 -38.19
C GLU A 505 29.72 15.68 -37.64
N LYS A 506 29.05 14.75 -36.96
CA LYS A 506 27.73 14.98 -36.38
C LYS A 506 27.75 15.05 -34.85
N HIS A 507 28.60 14.27 -34.22
CA HIS A 507 28.70 14.12 -32.78
C HIS A 507 30.07 14.51 -32.26
N GLN A 508 30.12 15.12 -31.10
CA GLN A 508 31.39 15.23 -30.39
C GLN A 508 31.80 13.83 -29.85
N ILE A 509 32.96 13.32 -30.25
CA ILE A 509 33.48 12.03 -29.80
C ILE A 509 34.80 12.25 -29.09
N ILE A 510 34.86 11.84 -27.82
CA ILE A 510 36.03 11.96 -26.97
C ILE A 510 36.55 10.56 -26.65
N LEU A 511 37.63 10.17 -27.29
CA LEU A 511 38.28 8.86 -27.07
C LEU A 511 39.51 9.02 -26.21
N PHE A 512 39.47 8.53 -25.00
CA PHE A 512 40.63 8.43 -24.12
C PHE A 512 41.36 7.12 -24.38
N THR A 513 42.69 7.19 -24.52
CA THR A 513 43.51 6.00 -24.74
C THR A 513 44.93 6.13 -24.21
N CYS A 514 45.56 5.00 -23.90
CA CYS A 514 47.00 4.91 -23.64
C CYS A 514 47.79 4.32 -24.81
N HIS A 515 47.13 3.88 -25.90
CA HIS A 515 47.72 3.15 -27.01
C HIS A 515 48.25 4.08 -28.10
N GLY A 516 49.57 3.99 -28.39
CA GLY A 516 50.23 4.80 -29.39
C GLY A 516 49.74 4.60 -30.83
N SER A 517 49.21 3.40 -31.16
CA SER A 517 48.56 3.11 -32.46
C SER A 517 47.30 3.96 -32.66
N ILE A 518 46.45 4.03 -31.67
CA ILE A 518 45.21 4.82 -31.68
C ILE A 518 45.53 6.32 -31.79
N LEU A 519 46.54 6.78 -31.04
CA LEU A 519 46.96 8.18 -31.08
C LEU A 519 47.49 8.58 -32.47
N ARG A 520 48.18 7.68 -33.17
CA ARG A 520 48.68 7.97 -34.54
C ARG A 520 47.53 8.07 -35.55
N LEU A 521 46.53 7.20 -35.44
CA LEU A 521 45.36 7.22 -36.30
C LEU A 521 44.36 8.34 -35.94
N GLY A 522 44.41 8.86 -34.72
CA GLY A 522 43.57 9.95 -34.26
C GLY A 522 44.00 11.34 -34.72
N LYS A 523 45.25 11.48 -35.13
CA LYS A 523 45.78 12.69 -35.75
C LYS A 523 45.38 12.73 -37.24
#